data_a9d666e5202503b04326d4e0ee9c0cf7
#
_entry.id   a9d666e5202503b04326d4e0ee9c0cf7
#
_cell.length_a   1.000
_cell.length_b   1.000
_cell.length_c   1.000
_cell.angle_alpha   90.00
_cell.angle_beta   90.00
_cell.angle_gamma   90.00
#
_symmetry.space_group_name_H-M   'P 1'
#
loop_
_entity.id
_entity.type
_entity.pdbx_description
1 polymer ?
#
loop_
_entity_poly.entity_id
_entity_poly.type
_entity_poly.pdbx_seq_one_letter_code
_entity_poly.pdbx_strand_id
1 'polypeptide(L)'
;LCRESGIPRYMIPGMILGCIATAALSMPGSPQVQNVISTGTVGVSSMAASVPGFIAGILILVLNVIYLNFAAKKEIAKGHTFEDAPGDELPDENEKLPNPVVALIPMVLVFVLYNGFKIDVNFALMAGIILAVILMHKGFKNVNTFVKSLASACTNAVIVSCGAGAVSGFGSVVAETTAFAGLCDKLAGFNGNPLIVAMIAMMIMTLVGGSGPAGLGVGLPV
;
A
#
# COMPACT_ATOMS: atom_id res chain seq x y z
N LEU A 1 -8.96 -11.86 -15.96
CA LEU A 1 -8.39 -10.65 -16.59
C LEU A 1 -6.99 -10.92 -17.16
N CYS A 2 -5.93 -11.15 -16.35
CA CYS A 2 -4.57 -11.34 -16.88
C CYS A 2 -4.48 -12.56 -17.81
N ARG A 3 -5.16 -13.67 -17.47
CA ARG A 3 -5.27 -14.87 -18.30
C ARG A 3 -5.92 -14.57 -19.65
N GLU A 4 -7.06 -13.91 -19.66
CA GLU A 4 -7.82 -13.54 -20.87
C GLU A 4 -7.05 -12.55 -21.74
N SER A 5 -6.27 -11.67 -21.12
CA SER A 5 -5.43 -10.68 -21.82
C SER A 5 -4.08 -11.24 -22.25
N GLY A 6 -3.76 -12.51 -21.96
CA GLY A 6 -2.48 -13.13 -22.29
C GLY A 6 -1.28 -12.53 -21.55
N ILE A 7 -1.50 -11.78 -20.46
CA ILE A 7 -0.41 -11.13 -19.73
C ILE A 7 0.33 -12.19 -18.89
N PRO A 8 1.67 -12.32 -19.03
CA PRO A 8 2.44 -13.31 -18.30
C PRO A 8 2.28 -13.19 -16.78
N ARG A 9 2.14 -14.33 -16.08
CA ARG A 9 1.88 -14.40 -14.65
C ARG A 9 2.91 -13.67 -13.80
N TYR A 10 4.19 -13.73 -14.16
CA TYR A 10 5.26 -13.08 -13.42
C TYR A 10 5.17 -11.54 -13.41
N MET A 11 4.35 -10.95 -14.27
CA MET A 11 4.10 -9.50 -14.26
C MET A 11 3.07 -9.08 -13.20
N ILE A 12 2.24 -10.00 -12.72
CA ILE A 12 1.16 -9.69 -11.75
C ILE A 12 1.69 -9.01 -10.48
N PRO A 13 2.75 -9.51 -9.81
CA PRO A 13 3.30 -8.83 -8.64
C PRO A 13 3.74 -7.38 -8.93
N GLY A 14 4.37 -7.15 -10.08
CA GLY A 14 4.77 -5.79 -10.48
C GLY A 14 3.58 -4.88 -10.75
N MET A 15 2.51 -5.40 -11.34
CA MET A 15 1.26 -4.65 -11.56
C MET A 15 0.59 -4.28 -10.24
N ILE A 16 0.50 -5.22 -9.30
CA ILE A 16 -0.08 -5.00 -7.97
C ILE A 16 0.75 -3.95 -7.20
N LEU A 17 2.06 -4.13 -7.13
CA LEU A 17 2.97 -3.20 -6.45
C LEU A 17 2.92 -1.80 -7.08
N GLY A 18 2.89 -1.71 -8.40
CA GLY A 18 2.76 -0.45 -9.10
C GLY A 18 1.47 0.30 -8.74
N CYS A 19 0.33 -0.39 -8.72
CA CYS A 19 -0.95 0.22 -8.33
C CYS A 19 -0.97 0.64 -6.86
N ILE A 20 -0.44 -0.20 -5.95
CA ILE A 20 -0.36 0.11 -4.52
C ILE A 20 0.54 1.33 -4.29
N ALA A 21 1.74 1.34 -4.88
CA ALA A 21 2.72 2.41 -4.67
C ALA A 21 2.25 3.77 -5.20
N THR A 22 1.37 3.79 -6.19
CA THR A 22 0.88 5.06 -6.79
C THR A 22 -0.34 5.60 -6.07
N ALA A 23 -1.46 4.91 -6.12
CA ALA A 23 -2.73 5.44 -5.64
C ALA A 23 -2.92 5.26 -4.12
N ALA A 24 -2.60 4.08 -3.60
CA ALA A 24 -2.87 3.78 -2.20
C ALA A 24 -1.87 4.43 -1.23
N LEU A 25 -0.58 4.48 -1.57
CA LEU A 25 0.47 4.96 -0.68
C LEU A 25 0.76 6.46 -0.83
N SER A 26 0.59 7.04 -2.02
CA SER A 26 1.07 8.40 -2.32
C SER A 26 -0.03 9.45 -2.30
N MET A 27 -1.30 9.08 -2.35
CA MET A 27 -2.38 10.07 -2.37
C MET A 27 -2.66 10.65 -0.99
N PRO A 28 -2.87 11.97 -0.90
CA PRO A 28 -3.27 12.64 0.34
C PRO A 28 -4.56 12.03 0.91
N GLY A 29 -4.65 11.97 2.23
CA GLY A 29 -5.80 11.40 2.92
C GLY A 29 -5.87 9.88 2.90
N SER A 30 -4.90 9.18 2.33
CA SER A 30 -4.84 7.73 2.37
C SER A 30 -4.59 7.24 3.82
N PRO A 31 -5.38 6.28 4.33
CA PRO A 31 -5.21 5.72 5.67
C PRO A 31 -4.07 4.68 5.74
N GLN A 32 -3.13 4.74 4.82
CA GLN A 32 -1.99 3.84 4.78
C GLN A 32 -0.94 4.20 5.84
N VAL A 33 -0.24 3.18 6.34
CA VAL A 33 0.74 3.32 7.44
C VAL A 33 1.77 4.41 7.15
N GLN A 34 2.26 4.51 5.93
CA GLN A 34 3.24 5.52 5.52
C GLN A 34 2.70 6.95 5.71
N ASN A 35 1.47 7.20 5.27
CA ASN A 35 0.85 8.53 5.41
C ASN A 35 0.53 8.84 6.87
N VAL A 36 0.06 7.84 7.63
CA VAL A 36 -0.24 8.01 9.07
C VAL A 36 1.04 8.32 9.86
N ILE A 37 2.14 7.59 9.61
CA ILE A 37 3.44 7.88 10.26
C ILE A 37 3.92 9.27 9.88
N SER A 38 3.98 9.59 8.59
CA SER A 38 4.49 10.88 8.11
C SER A 38 3.71 12.05 8.69
N THR A 39 2.39 12.02 8.61
CA THR A 39 1.54 13.11 9.09
C THR A 39 1.55 13.21 10.62
N GLY A 40 1.63 12.07 11.31
CA GLY A 40 1.74 12.03 12.77
C GLY A 40 3.06 12.57 13.28
N THR A 41 4.18 12.21 12.65
CA THR A 41 5.53 12.68 13.06
C THR A 41 5.71 14.18 12.79
N VAL A 42 5.24 14.66 11.63
CA VAL A 42 5.34 16.09 11.28
C VAL A 42 4.25 16.93 11.94
N GLY A 43 3.22 16.29 12.50
CA GLY A 43 2.11 17.00 13.17
C GLY A 43 1.19 17.75 12.22
N VAL A 44 1.02 17.25 10.98
CA VAL A 44 0.19 17.87 9.95
C VAL A 44 -1.06 17.04 9.66
N SER A 45 -2.06 17.65 9.03
CA SER A 45 -3.27 16.95 8.61
C SER A 45 -2.97 15.89 7.54
N SER A 46 -3.72 14.78 7.54
CA SER A 46 -3.69 13.76 6.48
C SER A 46 -3.92 14.32 5.07
N MET A 47 -4.58 15.47 4.96
CA MET A 47 -4.83 16.19 3.71
C MET A 47 -3.85 17.34 3.48
N ALA A 48 -2.74 17.45 4.24
CA ALA A 48 -1.71 18.43 3.98
C ALA A 48 -1.14 18.26 2.56
N ALA A 49 -0.85 19.39 1.91
CA ALA A 49 -0.37 19.42 0.52
C ALA A 49 -1.27 18.63 -0.47
N SER A 50 -2.60 18.65 -0.27
CA SER A 50 -3.55 17.85 -1.09
C SER A 50 -3.44 18.18 -2.58
N VAL A 51 -3.37 19.44 -2.98
CA VAL A 51 -3.31 19.80 -4.41
C VAL A 51 -2.06 19.23 -5.10
N PRO A 52 -0.82 19.53 -4.66
CA PRO A 52 0.36 18.95 -5.29
C PRO A 52 0.42 17.43 -5.13
N GLY A 53 -0.08 16.88 -4.03
CA GLY A 53 -0.12 15.43 -3.80
C GLY A 53 -1.05 14.69 -4.76
N PHE A 54 -2.25 15.22 -5.03
CA PHE A 54 -3.14 14.64 -6.03
C PHE A 54 -2.59 14.76 -7.45
N ILE A 55 -1.98 15.89 -7.81
CA ILE A 55 -1.36 16.07 -9.12
C ILE A 55 -0.23 15.04 -9.30
N ALA A 56 0.66 14.92 -8.31
CA ALA A 56 1.75 13.95 -8.34
C ALA A 56 1.23 12.51 -8.39
N GLY A 57 0.24 12.16 -7.57
CA GLY A 57 -0.36 10.83 -7.53
C GLY A 57 -1.00 10.43 -8.87
N ILE A 58 -1.75 11.35 -9.49
CA ILE A 58 -2.34 11.10 -10.81
C ILE A 58 -1.25 10.95 -11.88
N LEU A 59 -0.24 11.82 -11.87
CA LEU A 59 0.87 11.76 -12.82
C LEU A 59 1.61 10.40 -12.72
N ILE A 60 1.96 9.99 -11.51
CA ILE A 60 2.62 8.70 -11.27
C ILE A 60 1.72 7.54 -11.70
N LEU A 61 0.42 7.59 -11.41
CA LEU A 61 -0.52 6.57 -11.84
C LEU A 61 -0.57 6.44 -13.36
N VAL A 62 -0.67 7.56 -14.09
CA VAL A 62 -0.68 7.57 -15.56
C VAL A 62 0.62 7.00 -16.11
N LEU A 63 1.77 7.45 -15.59
CA LEU A 63 3.09 6.94 -16.02
C LEU A 63 3.22 5.44 -15.76
N ASN A 64 2.74 4.97 -14.60
CA ASN A 64 2.76 3.55 -14.25
C ASN A 64 1.89 2.71 -15.21
N VAL A 65 0.69 3.18 -15.53
CA VAL A 65 -0.20 2.49 -16.50
C VAL A 65 0.44 2.44 -17.89
N ILE A 66 1.05 3.55 -18.35
CA ILE A 66 1.76 3.60 -19.64
C ILE A 66 2.92 2.59 -19.64
N TYR A 67 3.74 2.60 -18.58
CA TYR A 67 4.88 1.70 -18.44
C TYR A 67 4.45 0.23 -18.42
N LEU A 68 3.44 -0.12 -17.62
CA LEU A 68 2.94 -1.50 -17.51
C LEU A 68 2.35 -1.98 -18.84
N ASN A 69 1.61 -1.12 -19.54
CA ASN A 69 1.06 -1.45 -20.85
C ASN A 69 2.17 -1.69 -21.90
N PHE A 70 3.20 -0.84 -21.88
CA PHE A 70 4.37 -1.02 -22.74
C PHE A 70 5.13 -2.32 -22.41
N ALA A 71 5.37 -2.58 -21.12
CA ALA A 71 6.05 -3.78 -20.66
C ALA A 71 5.24 -5.05 -21.01
N ALA A 72 3.92 -5.06 -20.79
CA ALA A 72 3.06 -6.17 -21.14
C ALA A 72 3.07 -6.47 -22.64
N LYS A 73 2.93 -5.45 -23.49
CA LYS A 73 3.02 -5.61 -24.94
C LYS A 73 4.36 -6.17 -25.39
N LYS A 74 5.46 -5.72 -24.79
CA LYS A 74 6.81 -6.20 -25.10
C LYS A 74 6.98 -7.67 -24.73
N GLU A 75 6.45 -8.11 -23.59
CA GLU A 75 6.56 -9.51 -23.17
C GLU A 75 5.65 -10.44 -24.02
N ILE A 76 4.45 -10.00 -24.35
CA ILE A 76 3.56 -10.73 -25.28
C ILE A 76 4.21 -10.86 -26.66
N ALA A 77 4.85 -9.81 -27.16
CA ALA A 77 5.56 -9.83 -28.45
C ALA A 77 6.76 -10.80 -28.49
N LYS A 78 7.33 -11.13 -27.31
CA LYS A 78 8.37 -12.17 -27.17
C LYS A 78 7.80 -13.59 -27.15
N GLY A 79 6.48 -13.74 -27.20
CA GLY A 79 5.80 -15.03 -27.13
C GLY A 79 5.53 -15.54 -25.71
N HIS A 80 5.79 -14.71 -24.68
CA HIS A 80 5.43 -15.05 -23.32
C HIS A 80 3.92 -14.89 -23.13
N THR A 81 3.26 -15.95 -22.68
CA THR A 81 1.82 -15.98 -22.41
C THR A 81 1.56 -16.31 -20.94
N PHE A 82 0.31 -16.22 -20.53
CA PHE A 82 -0.09 -16.62 -19.20
C PHE A 82 0.05 -18.14 -19.04
N GLU A 83 0.83 -18.56 -18.06
CA GLU A 83 0.97 -19.96 -17.69
C GLU A 83 0.23 -20.23 -16.38
N ASP A 84 -0.59 -21.29 -16.39
CA ASP A 84 -1.30 -21.73 -15.19
C ASP A 84 -0.34 -22.43 -14.22
N ALA A 85 -0.44 -22.10 -12.94
CA ALA A 85 0.29 -22.83 -11.93
C ALA A 85 -0.52 -24.02 -11.40
N PRO A 86 0.15 -25.10 -10.95
CA PRO A 86 -0.53 -26.18 -10.27
C PRO A 86 -1.31 -25.66 -9.05
N GLY A 87 -2.61 -25.87 -9.02
CA GLY A 87 -3.50 -25.38 -7.97
C GLY A 87 -4.22 -24.07 -8.25
N ASP A 88 -4.10 -23.49 -9.44
CA ASP A 88 -4.96 -22.37 -9.84
C ASP A 88 -6.41 -22.87 -10.00
N GLU A 89 -7.27 -22.44 -9.09
CA GLU A 89 -8.71 -22.65 -9.23
C GLU A 89 -9.23 -21.71 -10.33
N LEU A 90 -9.93 -22.30 -11.30
CA LEU A 90 -10.66 -21.52 -12.30
C LEU A 90 -11.81 -20.79 -11.59
N PRO A 91 -12.04 -19.51 -11.88
CA PRO A 91 -13.22 -18.83 -11.38
C PRO A 91 -14.46 -19.60 -11.81
N ASP A 92 -15.34 -19.92 -10.87
CA ASP A 92 -16.63 -20.53 -11.19
C ASP A 92 -17.45 -19.48 -11.96
N GLU A 93 -17.74 -19.75 -13.24
CA GLU A 93 -18.51 -18.82 -14.10
C GLU A 93 -19.90 -18.51 -13.53
N ASN A 94 -20.40 -19.35 -12.62
CA ASN A 94 -21.68 -19.17 -11.95
C ASN A 94 -21.59 -18.46 -10.60
N GLU A 95 -20.39 -18.06 -10.15
CA GLU A 95 -20.24 -17.35 -8.89
C GLU A 95 -20.79 -15.92 -9.02
N LYS A 96 -21.88 -15.65 -8.30
CA LYS A 96 -22.48 -14.31 -8.25
C LYS A 96 -21.57 -13.38 -7.43
N LEU A 97 -20.75 -12.62 -8.14
CA LEU A 97 -19.94 -11.57 -7.53
C LEU A 97 -20.84 -10.48 -6.93
N PRO A 98 -20.45 -9.89 -5.80
CA PRO A 98 -21.17 -8.77 -5.22
C PRO A 98 -21.13 -7.55 -6.16
N ASN A 99 -22.15 -6.71 -6.08
CA ASN A 99 -22.19 -5.48 -6.88
C ASN A 99 -20.95 -4.61 -6.52
N PRO A 100 -20.15 -4.21 -7.51
CA PRO A 100 -18.93 -3.45 -7.29
C PRO A 100 -19.17 -2.12 -6.56
N VAL A 101 -20.32 -1.48 -6.75
CA VAL A 101 -20.69 -0.26 -6.04
C VAL A 101 -20.86 -0.53 -4.55
N VAL A 102 -21.53 -1.64 -4.19
CA VAL A 102 -21.73 -2.03 -2.79
C VAL A 102 -20.38 -2.37 -2.13
N ALA A 103 -19.46 -2.98 -2.87
CA ALA A 103 -18.13 -3.31 -2.37
C ALA A 103 -17.26 -2.06 -2.09
N LEU A 104 -17.52 -0.93 -2.76
CA LEU A 104 -16.81 0.33 -2.52
C LEU A 104 -17.30 1.11 -1.29
N ILE A 105 -18.55 0.87 -0.85
CA ILE A 105 -19.16 1.63 0.27
C ILE A 105 -18.30 1.60 1.55
N PRO A 106 -17.78 0.45 2.03
CA PRO A 106 -16.94 0.42 3.21
C PRO A 106 -15.65 1.26 3.08
N MET A 107 -15.06 1.28 1.89
CA MET A 107 -13.85 2.08 1.63
C MET A 107 -14.15 3.58 1.68
N VAL A 108 -15.28 4.00 1.09
CA VAL A 108 -15.73 5.39 1.14
C VAL A 108 -16.03 5.79 2.59
N LEU A 109 -16.67 4.91 3.38
CA LEU A 109 -16.92 5.17 4.80
C LEU A 109 -15.61 5.41 5.57
N VAL A 110 -14.60 4.55 5.40
CA VAL A 110 -13.29 4.72 6.05
C VAL A 110 -12.68 6.08 5.68
N PHE A 111 -12.70 6.42 4.39
CA PHE A 111 -12.15 7.69 3.91
C PHE A 111 -12.86 8.90 4.53
N VAL A 112 -14.19 8.88 4.60
CA VAL A 112 -15.00 9.95 5.19
C VAL A 112 -14.78 10.06 6.69
N LEU A 113 -14.74 8.94 7.41
CA LEU A 113 -14.51 8.95 8.86
C LEU A 113 -13.10 9.47 9.20
N TYR A 114 -12.08 9.03 8.49
CA TYR A 114 -10.69 9.41 8.74
C TYR A 114 -10.43 10.88 8.36
N ASN A 115 -10.85 11.33 7.17
CA ASN A 115 -10.53 12.66 6.68
C ASN A 115 -11.58 13.72 7.02
N GLY A 116 -12.89 13.35 7.00
CA GLY A 116 -13.99 14.26 7.25
C GLY A 116 -14.22 14.49 8.74
N PHE A 117 -14.36 13.40 9.49
CA PHE A 117 -14.61 13.46 10.94
C PHE A 117 -13.34 13.42 11.78
N LYS A 118 -12.17 13.24 11.17
CA LYS A 118 -10.85 13.15 11.85
C LYS A 118 -10.82 12.09 12.95
N ILE A 119 -11.55 11.00 12.75
CA ILE A 119 -11.56 9.85 13.65
C ILE A 119 -10.24 9.11 13.46
N ASP A 120 -9.70 8.56 14.56
CA ASP A 120 -8.50 7.74 14.50
C ASP A 120 -8.64 6.62 13.47
N VAL A 121 -7.57 6.37 12.73
CA VAL A 121 -7.55 5.43 11.59
C VAL A 121 -8.00 4.02 11.98
N ASN A 122 -7.66 3.57 13.20
CA ASN A 122 -8.03 2.22 13.67
C ASN A 122 -9.54 2.10 13.84
N PHE A 123 -10.19 3.11 14.44
CA PHE A 123 -11.65 3.13 14.59
C PHE A 123 -12.36 3.26 13.24
N ALA A 124 -11.83 4.07 12.32
CA ALA A 124 -12.37 4.20 10.97
C ALA A 124 -12.30 2.85 10.21
N LEU A 125 -11.17 2.15 10.30
CA LEU A 125 -10.99 0.82 9.70
C LEU A 125 -11.91 -0.23 10.33
N MET A 126 -12.05 -0.24 11.66
CA MET A 126 -13.00 -1.14 12.34
C MET A 126 -14.44 -0.91 11.86
N ALA A 127 -14.87 0.34 11.76
CA ALA A 127 -16.19 0.67 11.23
C ALA A 127 -16.37 0.17 9.78
N GLY A 128 -15.34 0.36 8.94
CA GLY A 128 -15.33 -0.15 7.57
C GLY A 128 -15.46 -1.67 7.50
N ILE A 129 -14.71 -2.41 8.34
CA ILE A 129 -14.79 -3.88 8.41
C ILE A 129 -16.19 -4.34 8.84
N ILE A 130 -16.75 -3.73 9.87
CA ILE A 130 -18.10 -4.08 10.36
C ILE A 130 -19.12 -3.84 9.24
N LEU A 131 -19.06 -2.70 8.59
CA LEU A 131 -19.96 -2.39 7.47
C LEU A 131 -19.78 -3.37 6.29
N ALA A 132 -18.54 -3.74 5.96
CA ALA A 132 -18.26 -4.71 4.91
C ALA A 132 -18.89 -6.08 5.23
N VAL A 133 -18.75 -6.56 6.47
CA VAL A 133 -19.36 -7.82 6.91
C VAL A 133 -20.90 -7.74 6.83
N ILE A 134 -21.50 -6.63 7.23
CA ILE A 134 -22.96 -6.44 7.15
C ILE A 134 -23.44 -6.42 5.70
N LEU A 135 -22.79 -5.69 4.82
CA LEU A 135 -23.19 -5.56 3.42
C LEU A 135 -22.97 -6.85 2.63
N MET A 136 -21.90 -7.57 2.94
CA MET A 136 -21.48 -8.77 2.21
C MET A 136 -21.91 -10.08 2.89
N HIS A 137 -22.77 -10.03 3.93
CA HIS A 137 -23.20 -11.21 4.68
C HIS A 137 -23.83 -12.31 3.80
N LYS A 138 -24.47 -11.92 2.71
CA LYS A 138 -25.06 -12.87 1.73
C LYS A 138 -24.03 -13.72 0.98
N GLY A 139 -22.76 -13.28 0.93
CA GLY A 139 -21.65 -14.05 0.37
C GLY A 139 -21.21 -15.21 1.27
N PHE A 140 -21.55 -15.16 2.55
CA PHE A 140 -21.24 -16.26 3.47
C PHE A 140 -22.38 -17.27 3.50
N LYS A 141 -22.23 -18.36 2.74
CA LYS A 141 -23.24 -19.42 2.63
C LYS A 141 -23.61 -20.05 3.99
N ASN A 142 -22.65 -20.12 4.93
CA ASN A 142 -22.81 -20.71 6.26
C ASN A 142 -21.92 -20.01 7.28
N VAL A 143 -22.30 -20.11 8.58
CA VAL A 143 -21.48 -19.62 9.70
C VAL A 143 -20.07 -20.21 9.68
N ASN A 144 -19.90 -21.48 9.32
CA ASN A 144 -18.60 -22.13 9.19
C ASN A 144 -17.71 -21.48 8.12
N THR A 145 -18.28 -21.04 7.00
CA THR A 145 -17.55 -20.32 5.95
C THR A 145 -17.10 -18.94 6.46
N PHE A 146 -17.96 -18.25 7.17
CA PHE A 146 -17.61 -16.97 7.79
C PHE A 146 -16.47 -17.13 8.81
N VAL A 147 -16.55 -18.12 9.71
CA VAL A 147 -15.51 -18.39 10.71
C VAL A 147 -14.17 -18.76 10.05
N LYS A 148 -14.19 -19.58 8.98
CA LYS A 148 -12.98 -19.91 8.23
C LYS A 148 -12.37 -18.67 7.57
N SER A 149 -13.19 -17.82 6.94
CA SER A 149 -12.72 -16.57 6.33
C SER A 149 -12.13 -15.62 7.37
N LEU A 150 -12.77 -15.50 8.53
CA LEU A 150 -12.28 -14.68 9.64
C LEU A 150 -10.95 -15.22 10.18
N ALA A 151 -10.85 -16.54 10.39
CA ALA A 151 -9.60 -17.18 10.85
C ALA A 151 -8.45 -16.97 9.85
N SER A 152 -8.72 -17.10 8.55
CA SER A 152 -7.74 -16.82 7.50
C SER A 152 -7.32 -15.34 7.50
N ALA A 153 -8.27 -14.43 7.63
CA ALA A 153 -7.98 -12.99 7.72
C ALA A 153 -7.12 -12.66 8.95
N CYS A 154 -7.42 -13.22 10.12
CA CYS A 154 -6.62 -13.06 11.34
C CYS A 154 -5.20 -13.62 11.16
N THR A 155 -5.06 -14.81 10.56
CA THR A 155 -3.75 -15.40 10.28
C THR A 155 -2.93 -14.50 9.36
N ASN A 156 -3.52 -14.01 8.27
CA ASN A 156 -2.86 -13.10 7.34
C ASN A 156 -2.47 -11.78 8.02
N ALA A 157 -3.35 -11.22 8.87
CA ALA A 157 -3.05 -10.01 9.63
C ALA A 157 -1.83 -10.19 10.54
N VAL A 158 -1.73 -11.33 11.25
CA VAL A 158 -0.57 -11.66 12.10
C VAL A 158 0.71 -11.78 11.26
N ILE A 159 0.67 -12.52 10.14
CA ILE A 159 1.83 -12.69 9.26
C ILE A 159 2.33 -11.32 8.75
N VAL A 160 1.43 -10.47 8.26
CA VAL A 160 1.78 -9.13 7.76
C VAL A 160 2.32 -8.25 8.89
N SER A 161 1.70 -8.28 10.07
CA SER A 161 2.15 -7.49 11.22
C SER A 161 3.53 -7.94 11.73
N CYS A 162 3.78 -9.24 11.82
CA CYS A 162 5.09 -9.78 12.18
C CYS A 162 6.15 -9.42 11.15
N GLY A 163 5.83 -9.51 9.86
CA GLY A 163 6.73 -9.11 8.78
C GLY A 163 7.09 -7.62 8.84
N ALA A 164 6.08 -6.76 8.98
CA ALA A 164 6.29 -5.33 9.12
C ALA A 164 7.09 -4.98 10.39
N GLY A 165 6.78 -5.65 11.51
CA GLY A 165 7.51 -5.50 12.78
C GLY A 165 8.97 -5.91 12.67
N ALA A 166 9.27 -7.02 12.02
CA ALA A 166 10.64 -7.49 11.80
C ALA A 166 11.46 -6.48 10.97
N VAL A 167 10.89 -5.98 9.88
CA VAL A 167 11.56 -4.97 9.02
C VAL A 167 11.76 -3.66 9.78
N SER A 168 10.75 -3.20 10.53
CA SER A 168 10.87 -1.98 11.35
C SER A 168 11.90 -2.15 12.46
N GLY A 169 11.94 -3.32 13.11
CA GLY A 169 12.94 -3.66 14.12
C GLY A 169 14.36 -3.66 13.56
N PHE A 170 14.56 -4.20 12.35
CA PHE A 170 15.85 -4.12 11.67
C PHE A 170 16.25 -2.67 11.42
N GLY A 171 15.32 -1.84 10.90
CA GLY A 171 15.58 -0.42 10.70
C GLY A 171 15.97 0.32 11.98
N SER A 172 15.32 0.01 13.12
CA SER A 172 15.66 0.59 14.42
C SER A 172 17.07 0.21 14.87
N VAL A 173 17.47 -1.05 14.69
CA VAL A 173 18.84 -1.50 15.01
C VAL A 173 19.88 -0.78 14.15
N VAL A 174 19.60 -0.60 12.86
CA VAL A 174 20.49 0.15 11.96
C VAL A 174 20.60 1.62 12.39
N ALA A 175 19.51 2.24 12.83
CA ALA A 175 19.48 3.61 13.29
C ALA A 175 20.40 3.88 14.51
N GLU A 176 20.61 2.87 15.36
CA GLU A 176 21.50 2.96 16.53
C GLU A 176 22.98 2.82 16.15
N THR A 177 23.32 2.59 14.89
CA THR A 177 24.73 2.44 14.48
C THR A 177 25.40 3.81 14.30
N THR A 178 26.70 3.86 14.65
CA THR A 178 27.53 5.07 14.44
C THR A 178 27.65 5.44 12.95
N ALA A 179 27.61 4.45 12.07
CA ALA A 179 27.61 4.67 10.62
C ALA A 179 26.37 5.43 10.16
N PHE A 180 25.20 5.10 10.75
CA PHE A 180 23.95 5.78 10.46
C PHE A 180 23.94 7.22 10.99
N ALA A 181 24.41 7.45 12.22
CA ALA A 181 24.58 8.80 12.79
C ALA A 181 25.48 9.67 11.90
N GLY A 182 26.62 9.12 11.45
CA GLY A 182 27.52 9.84 10.55
C GLY A 182 26.92 10.13 9.16
N LEU A 183 25.97 9.32 8.70
CA LEU A 183 25.20 9.59 7.49
C LEU A 183 24.23 10.75 7.70
N CYS A 184 23.50 10.75 8.81
CA CYS A 184 22.58 11.83 9.18
C CYS A 184 23.31 13.17 9.30
N ASP A 185 24.47 13.20 9.95
CA ASP A 185 25.30 14.42 10.09
C ASP A 185 25.74 14.97 8.72
N LYS A 186 26.13 14.10 7.81
CA LYS A 186 26.51 14.50 6.45
C LYS A 186 25.32 15.05 5.66
N LEU A 187 24.15 14.45 5.80
CA LEU A 187 22.93 14.90 5.13
C LEU A 187 22.45 16.25 5.70
N ALA A 188 22.49 16.41 7.02
CA ALA A 188 22.15 17.67 7.69
C ALA A 188 23.11 18.83 7.34
N GLY A 189 24.39 18.52 7.12
CA GLY A 189 25.40 19.51 6.68
C GLY A 189 25.34 19.86 5.19
N PHE A 190 24.46 19.27 4.40
CA PHE A 190 24.38 19.51 2.96
C PHE A 190 23.61 20.82 2.66
N ASN A 191 24.33 21.85 2.25
CA ASN A 191 23.78 23.15 1.87
C ASN A 191 23.10 23.10 0.48
N GLY A 192 21.91 22.54 0.41
CA GLY A 192 21.12 22.43 -0.81
C GLY A 192 19.67 22.89 -0.60
N ASN A 193 18.85 22.73 -1.64
CA ASN A 193 17.42 22.96 -1.50
C ASN A 193 16.85 21.93 -0.47
N PRO A 194 16.20 22.39 0.62
CA PRO A 194 15.72 21.50 1.69
C PRO A 194 14.84 20.36 1.20
N LEU A 195 14.03 20.58 0.15
CA LEU A 195 13.19 19.54 -0.43
C LEU A 195 13.99 18.43 -1.10
N ILE A 196 15.09 18.79 -1.80
CA ILE A 196 15.96 17.81 -2.45
C ILE A 196 16.75 17.03 -1.40
N VAL A 197 17.24 17.71 -0.37
CA VAL A 197 17.96 17.07 0.74
C VAL A 197 17.05 16.08 1.46
N ALA A 198 15.83 16.49 1.82
CA ALA A 198 14.84 15.62 2.44
C ALA A 198 14.48 14.42 1.55
N MET A 199 14.30 14.62 0.25
CA MET A 199 14.02 13.54 -0.70
C MET A 199 15.16 12.52 -0.74
N ILE A 200 16.40 12.96 -0.84
CA ILE A 200 17.59 12.07 -0.88
C ILE A 200 17.74 11.35 0.46
N ALA A 201 17.59 12.07 1.57
CA ALA A 201 17.64 11.49 2.91
C ALA A 201 16.61 10.36 3.06
N MET A 202 15.34 10.63 2.70
CA MET A 202 14.27 9.63 2.77
C MET A 202 14.51 8.43 1.85
N MET A 203 15.08 8.64 0.65
CA MET A 203 15.45 7.53 -0.23
C MET A 203 16.50 6.64 0.43
N ILE A 204 17.55 7.21 0.99
CA ILE A 204 18.64 6.48 1.67
C ILE A 204 18.09 5.74 2.89
N MET A 205 17.31 6.43 3.74
CA MET A 205 16.70 5.83 4.94
C MET A 205 15.78 4.65 4.61
N THR A 206 14.97 4.79 3.57
CA THR A 206 14.10 3.71 3.09
C THR A 206 14.91 2.52 2.55
N LEU A 207 16.01 2.79 1.86
CA LEU A 207 16.89 1.77 1.29
C LEU A 207 17.62 1.00 2.41
N VAL A 208 18.10 1.69 3.43
CA VAL A 208 18.76 1.10 4.60
C VAL A 208 17.76 0.36 5.49
N GLY A 209 16.59 0.95 5.74
CA GLY A 209 15.54 0.36 6.57
C GLY A 209 14.77 -0.79 5.88
N GLY A 210 14.99 -1.01 4.58
CA GLY A 210 14.36 -2.09 3.81
C GLY A 210 12.87 -1.92 3.55
N SER A 211 12.24 -0.87 4.07
CA SER A 211 10.83 -0.57 3.81
C SER A 211 10.52 0.93 3.97
N GLY A 212 9.47 1.39 3.27
CA GLY A 212 9.00 2.77 3.38
C GLY A 212 8.64 3.18 4.82
N PRO A 213 7.80 2.44 5.54
CA PRO A 213 7.46 2.76 6.94
C PRO A 213 8.67 2.83 7.86
N ALA A 214 9.63 1.90 7.74
CA ALA A 214 10.84 1.90 8.55
C ALA A 214 11.71 3.14 8.26
N GLY A 215 11.90 3.46 6.98
CA GLY A 215 12.64 4.66 6.57
C GLY A 215 11.99 5.95 7.05
N LEU A 216 10.67 6.05 6.98
CA LEU A 216 9.91 7.21 7.48
C LEU A 216 10.00 7.35 9.00
N GLY A 217 9.86 6.25 9.76
CA GLY A 217 9.92 6.28 11.21
C GLY A 217 11.27 6.74 11.76
N VAL A 218 12.35 6.46 11.04
CA VAL A 218 13.71 6.82 11.42
C VAL A 218 14.16 8.15 10.80
N GLY A 219 13.80 8.42 9.55
CA GLY A 219 14.30 9.58 8.80
C GLY A 219 13.52 10.88 9.02
N LEU A 220 12.25 10.83 9.42
CA LEU A 220 11.46 12.05 9.65
C LEU A 220 11.86 12.83 10.92
N PRO A 221 12.29 12.19 12.02
CA PRO A 221 12.75 12.90 13.21
C PRO A 221 14.12 13.60 13.04
N VAL A 222 14.88 13.30 11.99
CA VAL A 222 16.20 13.87 11.68
C VAL A 222 16.07 15.13 10.84
#